data_e1ae6630117bee130c385cdfbd183baf
#
_entry.id   e1ae6630117bee130c385cdfbd183baf
#
_cell.length_a   1.000
_cell.length_b   1.000
_cell.length_c   1.000
_cell.angle_alpha   90.00
_cell.angle_beta   90.00
_cell.angle_gamma   90.00
#
_symmetry.space_group_name_H-M   'P 1'
#
loop_
_entity.id
_entity.type
_entity.pdbx_description
1 polymer ?
#
loop_
_entity_poly.entity_id
_entity_poly.type
_entity_poly.pdbx_seq_one_letter_code
_entity_poly.pdbx_strand_id
1 'polypeptide(L)'
;AVAPTGSVLALPDARTFADLAADESRRLAVARKARGPLDAAALREKARVRSGMRSTEPRAARVTIDDARTEKGVRIERLAIETDQGIALPAEIWTPAADRGAAGPRDILCVDGDGRAEASESIRDLVAAGRRVLAVDLRGMGETAPPPQKYFDMVRHGANGQDAYLAYLLGMSLVGM
;
A
#
# COMPACT_ATOMS: atom_id res chain seq x y z
N ALA A 1 16.99 -9.97 44.23
CA ALA A 1 16.92 -9.44 42.88
C ALA A 1 17.27 -10.58 41.92
N VAL A 2 16.58 -10.68 40.79
CA VAL A 2 16.82 -11.72 39.76
C VAL A 2 18.15 -11.47 39.06
N ALA A 3 18.61 -10.23 38.97
CA ALA A 3 19.89 -9.86 38.42
C ALA A 3 20.63 -8.92 39.40
N PRO A 4 21.96 -9.13 39.63
CA PRO A 4 22.73 -8.32 40.59
C PRO A 4 22.76 -6.82 40.27
N THR A 5 22.68 -6.47 38.98
CA THR A 5 22.70 -5.07 38.51
C THR A 5 21.29 -4.49 38.32
N GLY A 6 20.24 -5.23 38.63
CA GLY A 6 18.86 -4.84 38.32
C GLY A 6 18.47 -4.96 36.84
N SER A 7 19.40 -5.31 35.95
CA SER A 7 19.14 -5.52 34.52
C SER A 7 19.37 -6.97 34.12
N VAL A 8 18.37 -7.59 33.54
CA VAL A 8 18.46 -8.96 33.01
C VAL A 8 19.48 -9.05 31.87
N LEU A 9 19.68 -7.96 31.13
CA LEU A 9 20.64 -7.91 30.01
C LEU A 9 22.10 -7.92 30.48
N ALA A 10 22.38 -7.73 31.78
CA ALA A 10 23.70 -7.82 32.37
C ALA A 10 24.07 -9.27 32.80
N LEU A 11 23.16 -10.23 32.66
CA LEU A 11 23.46 -11.62 32.95
C LEU A 11 24.31 -12.23 31.82
N PRO A 12 25.21 -13.18 32.17
CA PRO A 12 25.91 -13.96 31.15
C PRO A 12 24.90 -14.62 30.20
N ASP A 13 25.20 -14.56 28.91
CA ASP A 13 24.37 -15.12 27.84
C ASP A 13 22.98 -14.51 27.68
N ALA A 14 22.71 -13.35 28.31
CA ALA A 14 21.48 -12.63 28.11
C ALA A 14 21.32 -12.21 26.64
N ARG A 15 20.14 -12.42 26.12
CA ARG A 15 19.82 -12.11 24.72
C ARG A 15 18.65 -11.14 24.67
N THR A 16 18.78 -10.15 23.82
CA THR A 16 17.69 -9.22 23.51
C THR A 16 16.71 -9.84 22.53
N PHE A 17 15.53 -9.25 22.42
CA PHE A 17 14.59 -9.59 21.35
C PHE A 17 15.23 -9.41 19.95
N ALA A 18 16.07 -8.39 19.79
CA ALA A 18 16.78 -8.14 18.54
C ALA A 18 17.74 -9.31 18.18
N ASP A 19 18.43 -9.88 19.16
CA ASP A 19 19.31 -11.03 18.94
C ASP A 19 18.51 -12.26 18.49
N LEU A 20 17.37 -12.52 19.14
CA LEU A 20 16.48 -13.62 18.80
C LEU A 20 15.89 -13.44 17.39
N ALA A 21 15.46 -12.23 17.05
CA ALA A 21 14.94 -11.89 15.72
C ALA A 21 16.01 -12.03 14.63
N ALA A 22 17.27 -11.64 14.93
CA ALA A 22 18.40 -11.79 14.03
C ALA A 22 18.73 -13.26 13.76
N ASP A 23 18.73 -14.10 14.79
CA ASP A 23 18.98 -15.54 14.64
C ASP A 23 17.89 -16.20 13.79
N GLU A 24 16.62 -15.90 14.07
CA GLU A 24 15.52 -16.43 13.28
C GLU A 24 15.57 -15.96 11.82
N SER A 25 15.93 -14.70 11.60
CA SER A 25 16.16 -14.16 10.25
C SER A 25 17.26 -14.92 9.51
N ARG A 26 18.39 -15.21 10.16
CA ARG A 26 19.48 -16.03 9.61
C ARG A 26 19.00 -17.44 9.29
N ARG A 27 18.30 -18.09 10.20
CA ARG A 27 17.73 -19.44 10.00
C ARG A 27 16.80 -19.47 8.79
N LEU A 28 15.92 -18.49 8.66
CA LEU A 28 15.00 -18.38 7.53
C LEU A 28 15.71 -18.07 6.21
N ALA A 29 16.81 -17.31 6.24
CA ALA A 29 17.63 -17.04 5.05
C ALA A 29 18.31 -18.32 4.53
N VAL A 30 18.87 -19.12 5.44
CA VAL A 30 19.46 -20.44 5.10
C VAL A 30 18.40 -21.36 4.49
N ALA A 31 17.23 -21.46 5.12
CA ALA A 31 16.13 -22.28 4.63
C ALA A 31 15.62 -21.83 3.24
N ARG A 32 15.57 -20.52 2.99
CA ARG A 32 15.23 -19.97 1.66
C ARG A 32 16.27 -20.34 0.61
N LYS A 33 17.55 -20.22 0.94
CA LYS A 33 18.64 -20.58 0.03
C LYS A 33 18.61 -22.07 -0.30
N ALA A 34 18.40 -22.93 0.67
CA ALA A 34 18.32 -24.39 0.49
C ALA A 34 17.12 -24.81 -0.39
N ARG A 35 15.99 -24.12 -0.26
CA ARG A 35 14.80 -24.40 -1.08
C ARG A 35 14.98 -23.97 -2.54
N GLY A 36 15.83 -22.98 -2.82
CA GLY A 36 15.99 -22.37 -4.13
C GLY A 36 14.84 -21.42 -4.50
N PRO A 37 14.85 -20.89 -5.73
CA PRO A 37 13.83 -19.99 -6.23
C PRO A 37 12.49 -20.71 -6.38
N LEU A 38 11.40 -19.96 -6.12
CA LEU A 38 10.05 -20.40 -6.46
C LEU A 38 9.77 -20.03 -7.91
N ASP A 39 8.98 -20.84 -8.61
CA ASP A 39 8.41 -20.45 -9.87
C ASP A 39 7.41 -19.29 -9.70
N ALA A 40 7.05 -18.61 -10.79
CA ALA A 40 6.22 -17.44 -10.76
C ALA A 40 4.82 -17.71 -10.20
N ALA A 41 4.25 -18.91 -10.45
CA ALA A 41 2.92 -19.28 -9.96
C ALA A 41 2.94 -19.51 -8.46
N ALA A 42 3.92 -20.27 -7.95
CA ALA A 42 4.10 -20.51 -6.53
C ALA A 42 4.41 -19.21 -5.76
N LEU A 43 5.15 -18.27 -6.38
CA LEU A 43 5.42 -16.96 -5.78
C LEU A 43 4.15 -16.11 -5.67
N ARG A 44 3.34 -16.03 -6.74
CA ARG A 44 2.05 -15.32 -6.74
C ARG A 44 1.11 -15.88 -5.69
N GLU A 45 0.97 -17.21 -5.61
CA GLU A 45 0.10 -17.85 -4.63
C GLU A 45 0.57 -17.56 -3.19
N LYS A 46 1.86 -17.62 -2.92
CA LYS A 46 2.37 -17.23 -1.60
C LYS A 46 2.14 -15.74 -1.30
N ALA A 47 2.32 -14.86 -2.26
CA ALA A 47 2.02 -13.45 -2.10
C ALA A 47 0.53 -13.24 -1.77
N ARG A 48 -0.36 -13.87 -2.55
CA ARG A 48 -1.81 -13.84 -2.34
C ARG A 48 -2.20 -14.26 -0.92
N VAL A 49 -1.73 -15.44 -0.50
CA VAL A 49 -2.05 -15.98 0.84
C VAL A 49 -1.51 -15.08 1.95
N ARG A 50 -0.28 -14.57 1.79
CA ARG A 50 0.37 -13.73 2.82
C ARG A 50 -0.19 -12.31 2.88
N SER A 51 -0.69 -11.78 1.77
CA SER A 51 -1.37 -10.48 1.76
C SER A 51 -2.83 -10.56 2.20
N GLY A 52 -3.38 -11.76 2.38
CA GLY A 52 -4.80 -11.94 2.72
C GLY A 52 -5.75 -11.70 1.54
N MET A 53 -5.24 -11.62 0.32
CA MET A 53 -6.08 -11.45 -0.87
C MET A 53 -6.99 -12.66 -1.07
N ARG A 54 -8.30 -12.42 -1.13
CA ARG A 54 -9.31 -13.48 -1.25
C ARG A 54 -9.37 -14.09 -2.65
N SER A 55 -9.17 -13.28 -3.70
CA SER A 55 -9.18 -13.72 -5.09
C SER A 55 -8.13 -12.97 -5.91
N THR A 56 -7.59 -13.62 -6.93
CA THR A 56 -6.75 -13.00 -7.97
C THR A 56 -7.52 -12.84 -9.29
N GLU A 57 -8.77 -13.29 -9.34
CA GLU A 57 -9.58 -13.13 -10.55
C GLU A 57 -10.01 -11.67 -10.68
N PRO A 58 -9.73 -11.05 -11.85
CA PRO A 58 -10.19 -9.70 -12.11
C PRO A 58 -11.72 -9.65 -12.08
N ARG A 59 -12.29 -8.84 -11.21
CA ARG A 59 -13.71 -8.50 -11.23
C ARG A 59 -13.87 -7.09 -11.78
N ALA A 60 -14.91 -6.87 -12.54
CA ALA A 60 -15.28 -5.53 -12.96
C ALA A 60 -15.64 -4.70 -11.71
N ALA A 61 -14.83 -3.71 -11.41
CA ALA A 61 -15.14 -2.76 -10.35
C ALA A 61 -16.36 -1.93 -10.76
N ARG A 62 -17.25 -1.65 -9.80
CA ARG A 62 -18.28 -0.65 -10.02
C ARG A 62 -17.62 0.73 -9.88
N VAL A 63 -17.75 1.55 -10.91
CA VAL A 63 -17.20 2.90 -10.93
C VAL A 63 -18.34 3.89 -11.09
N THR A 64 -18.39 4.88 -10.21
CA THR A 64 -19.32 6.02 -10.29
C THR A 64 -18.49 7.26 -10.57
N ILE A 65 -18.88 8.04 -11.58
CA ILE A 65 -18.27 9.34 -11.87
C ILE A 65 -19.09 10.38 -11.14
N ASP A 66 -18.44 11.10 -10.22
CA ASP A 66 -19.10 12.10 -9.38
C ASP A 66 -19.03 13.50 -10.00
N ASP A 67 -17.91 13.83 -10.65
CA ASP A 67 -17.67 15.13 -11.26
C ASP A 67 -16.68 15.01 -12.44
N ALA A 68 -16.74 15.95 -13.36
CA ALA A 68 -15.80 16.06 -14.47
C ALA A 68 -15.52 17.54 -14.77
N ARG A 69 -14.23 17.89 -14.81
CA ARG A 69 -13.77 19.24 -15.12
C ARG A 69 -12.64 19.22 -16.15
N THR A 70 -12.43 20.34 -16.82
CA THR A 70 -11.30 20.52 -17.72
C THR A 70 -10.46 21.69 -17.25
N GLU A 71 -9.18 21.43 -16.98
CA GLU A 71 -8.23 22.43 -16.52
C GLU A 71 -7.02 22.43 -17.45
N LYS A 72 -6.69 23.57 -18.04
CA LYS A 72 -5.49 23.75 -18.90
C LYS A 72 -5.34 22.66 -19.99
N GLY A 73 -6.45 22.22 -20.58
CA GLY A 73 -6.45 21.19 -21.60
C GLY A 73 -6.27 19.76 -21.07
N VAL A 74 -6.46 19.53 -19.79
CA VAL A 74 -6.53 18.21 -19.16
C VAL A 74 -7.95 17.96 -18.67
N ARG A 75 -8.55 16.86 -19.07
CA ARG A 75 -9.83 16.39 -18.51
C ARG A 75 -9.55 15.62 -17.23
N ILE A 76 -10.16 16.03 -16.15
CA ILE A 76 -10.07 15.40 -14.83
C ILE A 76 -11.46 14.91 -14.45
N GLU A 77 -11.61 13.62 -14.25
CA GLU A 77 -12.86 12.98 -13.83
C GLU A 77 -12.66 12.43 -12.41
N ARG A 78 -13.47 12.92 -11.48
CA ARG A 78 -13.52 12.41 -10.12
C ARG A 78 -14.48 11.24 -10.05
N LEU A 79 -14.05 10.15 -9.41
CA LEU A 79 -14.81 8.90 -9.37
C LEU A 79 -14.64 8.18 -8.04
N ALA A 80 -15.59 7.31 -7.75
CA ALA A 80 -15.55 6.35 -6.68
C ALA A 80 -15.46 4.94 -7.27
N ILE A 81 -14.47 4.17 -6.83
CA ILE A 81 -14.26 2.77 -7.21
C ILE A 81 -14.76 1.90 -6.06
N GLU A 82 -15.86 1.18 -6.28
CA GLU A 82 -16.41 0.28 -5.27
C GLU A 82 -15.67 -1.06 -5.30
N THR A 83 -15.12 -1.45 -4.15
CA THR A 83 -14.47 -2.75 -3.96
C THR A 83 -15.50 -3.85 -3.67
N ASP A 84 -15.07 -5.12 -3.74
CA ASP A 84 -15.89 -6.29 -3.40
C ASP A 84 -16.51 -6.25 -1.98
N GLN A 85 -15.97 -5.40 -1.12
CA GLN A 85 -16.42 -5.26 0.28
C GLN A 85 -17.38 -4.09 0.46
N GLY A 86 -17.83 -3.45 -0.62
CA GLY A 86 -18.69 -2.27 -0.56
C GLY A 86 -17.97 -1.01 -0.09
N ILE A 87 -16.64 -0.99 -0.16
CA ILE A 87 -15.84 0.17 0.19
C ILE A 87 -15.57 0.97 -1.06
N ALA A 88 -15.92 2.24 -1.04
CA ALA A 88 -15.64 3.17 -2.12
C ALA A 88 -14.23 3.77 -1.93
N LEU A 89 -13.39 3.66 -2.96
CA LEU A 89 -12.08 4.29 -3.02
C LEU A 89 -12.19 5.54 -3.89
N PRO A 90 -11.89 6.75 -3.35
CA PRO A 90 -11.85 7.97 -4.12
C PRO A 90 -10.71 7.92 -5.14
N ALA A 91 -10.99 8.33 -6.37
CA ALA A 91 -10.01 8.34 -7.44
C ALA A 91 -10.22 9.50 -8.41
N GLU A 92 -9.22 9.79 -9.22
CA GLU A 92 -9.31 10.73 -10.34
C GLU A 92 -8.67 10.12 -11.59
N ILE A 93 -9.34 10.27 -12.75
CA ILE A 93 -8.74 10.00 -14.05
C ILE A 93 -8.34 11.32 -14.67
N TRP A 94 -7.07 11.45 -14.99
CA TRP A 94 -6.48 12.59 -15.66
C TRP A 94 -6.18 12.19 -17.11
N THR A 95 -6.85 12.85 -18.06
CA THR A 95 -6.74 12.55 -19.49
C THR A 95 -6.24 13.78 -20.22
N PRO A 96 -5.10 13.73 -20.95
CA PRO A 96 -4.65 14.85 -21.78
C PRO A 96 -5.64 15.11 -22.91
N ALA A 97 -5.90 16.40 -23.24
CA ALA A 97 -6.84 16.79 -24.29
C ALA A 97 -6.42 16.38 -25.70
N ALA A 98 -5.12 16.19 -25.94
CA ALA A 98 -4.58 15.78 -27.22
C ALA A 98 -3.79 14.47 -27.07
N ASP A 99 -3.99 13.53 -27.98
CA ASP A 99 -3.12 12.39 -28.14
C ASP A 99 -1.78 12.87 -28.71
N ARG A 100 -0.79 13.05 -27.85
CA ARG A 100 0.55 13.53 -28.21
C ARG A 100 1.47 12.39 -28.65
N GLY A 101 0.94 11.21 -28.95
CA GLY A 101 1.75 10.08 -29.42
C GLY A 101 2.78 9.60 -28.41
N ALA A 102 2.41 9.54 -27.14
CA ALA A 102 3.32 9.12 -26.06
C ALA A 102 3.97 7.76 -26.35
N ALA A 103 5.29 7.71 -26.29
CA ALA A 103 6.01 6.44 -26.37
C ALA A 103 5.80 5.60 -25.12
N GLY A 104 5.40 4.32 -25.27
CA GLY A 104 5.18 3.37 -24.17
C GLY A 104 3.74 3.33 -23.66
N PRO A 105 3.49 2.69 -22.49
CA PRO A 105 2.16 2.52 -21.93
C PRO A 105 1.45 3.86 -21.74
N ARG A 106 0.22 3.98 -22.24
CA ARG A 106 -0.57 5.22 -22.13
C ARG A 106 -1.19 5.38 -20.76
N ASP A 107 -1.56 4.29 -20.13
CA ASP A 107 -2.29 4.25 -18.87
C ASP A 107 -1.34 3.99 -17.70
N ILE A 108 -1.40 4.84 -16.71
CA ILE A 108 -0.59 4.76 -15.49
C ILE A 108 -1.53 4.73 -14.29
N LEU A 109 -1.32 3.77 -13.40
CA LEU A 109 -1.90 3.76 -12.06
C LEU A 109 -0.93 4.49 -11.13
N CYS A 110 -1.41 5.55 -10.49
CA CYS A 110 -0.67 6.30 -9.48
C CYS A 110 -1.29 6.03 -8.10
N VAL A 111 -0.46 5.56 -7.18
CA VAL A 111 -0.83 5.38 -5.76
C VAL A 111 0.28 6.00 -4.94
N ASP A 112 -0.08 6.91 -4.05
CA ASP A 112 0.85 7.60 -3.16
C ASP A 112 0.48 7.34 -1.70
N GLY A 113 1.49 7.18 -0.82
CA GLY A 113 1.28 6.90 0.60
C GLY A 113 0.60 8.03 1.36
N ASP A 114 0.78 9.26 0.91
CA ASP A 114 0.18 10.47 1.49
C ASP A 114 -1.11 10.89 0.74
N GLY A 115 -1.49 10.12 -0.28
CA GLY A 115 -2.69 10.33 -1.09
C GLY A 115 -2.44 11.06 -2.40
N ARG A 116 -3.42 10.95 -3.32
CA ARG A 116 -3.31 11.50 -4.68
C ARG A 116 -3.10 13.02 -4.73
N ALA A 117 -3.53 13.75 -3.70
CA ALA A 117 -3.36 15.21 -3.65
C ALA A 117 -1.88 15.59 -3.59
N GLU A 118 -1.08 14.87 -2.80
CA GLU A 118 0.37 15.08 -2.69
C GLU A 118 1.10 14.69 -3.98
N ALA A 119 0.62 13.66 -4.70
CA ALA A 119 1.17 13.25 -5.99
C ALA A 119 0.78 14.17 -7.16
N SER A 120 0.02 15.24 -6.94
CA SER A 120 -0.59 16.06 -8.01
C SER A 120 0.40 16.68 -8.99
N GLU A 121 1.61 17.04 -8.56
CA GLU A 121 2.67 17.55 -9.42
C GLU A 121 3.19 16.46 -10.35
N SER A 122 3.55 15.30 -9.81
CA SER A 122 4.00 14.14 -10.59
C SER A 122 2.93 13.66 -11.58
N ILE A 123 1.65 13.72 -11.20
CA ILE A 123 0.52 13.39 -12.08
C ILE A 123 0.47 14.37 -13.25
N ARG A 124 0.61 15.68 -13.01
CA ARG A 124 0.63 16.70 -14.07
C ARG A 124 1.78 16.48 -15.05
N ASP A 125 2.96 16.13 -14.57
CA ASP A 125 4.12 15.85 -15.41
C ASP A 125 3.87 14.64 -16.33
N LEU A 126 3.30 13.58 -15.79
CA LEU A 126 2.91 12.39 -16.56
C LEU A 126 1.88 12.72 -17.63
N VAL A 127 0.86 13.52 -17.28
CA VAL A 127 -0.18 13.94 -18.23
C VAL A 127 0.37 14.90 -19.29
N ALA A 128 1.29 15.79 -18.92
CA ALA A 128 1.99 16.66 -19.88
C ALA A 128 2.85 15.85 -20.87
N ALA A 129 3.38 14.70 -20.43
CA ALA A 129 4.05 13.73 -21.29
C ALA A 129 3.08 12.86 -22.13
N GLY A 130 1.77 13.16 -22.14
CA GLY A 130 0.76 12.47 -22.94
C GLY A 130 0.24 11.18 -22.32
N ARG A 131 0.43 10.97 -21.02
CA ARG A 131 -0.06 9.79 -20.31
C ARG A 131 -1.46 10.02 -19.74
N ARG A 132 -2.31 9.00 -19.75
CA ARG A 132 -3.52 8.98 -18.96
C ARG A 132 -3.20 8.40 -17.59
N VAL A 133 -3.60 9.07 -16.52
CA VAL A 133 -3.27 8.66 -15.14
C VAL A 133 -4.56 8.38 -14.38
N LEU A 134 -4.65 7.21 -13.78
CA LEU A 134 -5.62 6.89 -12.73
C LEU A 134 -4.92 7.05 -11.39
N ALA A 135 -5.28 8.06 -10.61
CA ALA A 135 -4.80 8.29 -9.27
C ALA A 135 -5.85 7.83 -8.25
N VAL A 136 -5.45 7.00 -7.28
CA VAL A 136 -6.38 6.37 -6.33
C VAL A 136 -5.90 6.57 -4.91
N ASP A 137 -6.79 6.99 -4.02
CA ASP A 137 -6.55 6.93 -2.58
C ASP A 137 -6.95 5.56 -2.05
N LEU A 138 -5.98 4.80 -1.57
CA LEU A 138 -6.24 3.53 -0.91
C LEU A 138 -6.76 3.77 0.51
N ARG A 139 -7.23 2.72 1.17
CA ARG A 139 -7.66 2.78 2.56
C ARG A 139 -6.59 3.37 3.46
N GLY A 140 -6.98 4.31 4.30
CA GLY A 140 -6.11 4.97 5.25
C GLY A 140 -5.16 5.99 4.64
N MET A 141 -5.31 6.33 3.34
CA MET A 141 -4.49 7.28 2.60
C MET A 141 -5.35 8.39 2.00
N GLY A 142 -4.79 9.58 1.86
CA GLY A 142 -5.46 10.72 1.25
C GLY A 142 -6.84 11.01 1.84
N GLU A 143 -7.89 11.05 1.03
CA GLU A 143 -9.27 11.33 1.48
C GLU A 143 -9.86 10.25 2.40
N THR A 144 -9.30 9.04 2.39
CA THR A 144 -9.74 7.96 3.28
C THR A 144 -8.94 7.89 4.57
N ALA A 145 -7.95 8.77 4.75
CA ALA A 145 -7.16 8.81 5.96
C ALA A 145 -8.03 9.18 7.18
N PRO A 146 -7.87 8.48 8.30
CA PRO A 146 -8.57 8.86 9.52
C PRO A 146 -8.10 10.24 9.99
N PRO A 147 -8.96 11.01 10.69
CA PRO A 147 -8.55 12.28 11.25
C PRO A 147 -7.37 12.09 12.21
N PRO A 148 -6.42 13.05 12.27
CA PRO A 148 -5.26 12.94 13.13
C PRO A 148 -5.69 12.76 14.59
N GLN A 149 -5.26 11.66 15.20
CA GLN A 149 -5.56 11.35 16.60
C GLN A 149 -4.53 12.01 17.51
N LYS A 150 -4.97 12.84 18.46
CA LYS A 150 -4.14 13.62 19.38
C LYS A 150 -3.22 12.81 20.31
N TYR A 151 -3.40 11.50 20.42
CA TYR A 151 -2.77 10.69 21.47
C TYR A 151 -1.85 9.55 20.99
N PHE A 152 -1.79 9.26 19.70
CA PHE A 152 -0.90 8.23 19.16
C PHE A 152 -0.30 8.69 17.86
N ASP A 153 0.83 9.38 17.96
CA ASP A 153 1.67 9.71 16.82
C ASP A 153 2.44 8.46 16.34
N MET A 154 1.73 7.41 15.99
CA MET A 154 2.28 6.25 15.27
C MET A 154 2.22 6.44 13.75
N VAL A 155 2.13 7.69 13.31
CA VAL A 155 2.00 8.13 11.91
C VAL A 155 3.30 7.93 11.09
N ARG A 156 4.31 7.26 11.62
CA ARG A 156 5.55 7.02 10.85
C ARG A 156 5.43 5.99 9.72
N HIS A 157 4.25 5.43 9.46
CA HIS A 157 4.08 4.36 8.46
C HIS A 157 2.84 4.52 7.57
N GLY A 158 2.30 5.73 7.39
CA GLY A 158 1.25 6.04 6.41
C GLY A 158 -0.12 5.39 6.65
N ALA A 159 -0.20 4.30 7.37
CA ALA A 159 -1.45 3.68 7.79
C ALA A 159 -1.64 3.90 9.28
N ASN A 160 -2.88 4.11 9.72
CA ASN A 160 -3.20 4.17 11.13
C ASN A 160 -2.65 2.91 11.82
N GLY A 161 -1.67 3.07 12.72
CA GLY A 161 -1.01 1.94 13.37
C GLY A 161 -1.97 1.02 14.13
N GLN A 162 -3.12 1.55 14.57
CA GLN A 162 -4.18 0.73 15.17
C GLN A 162 -4.84 -0.17 14.14
N ASP A 163 -5.15 0.32 12.94
CA ASP A 163 -5.79 -0.49 11.90
C ASP A 163 -4.83 -1.57 11.40
N ALA A 164 -3.54 -1.25 11.26
CA ALA A 164 -2.51 -2.23 10.94
C ALA A 164 -2.40 -3.32 12.01
N TYR A 165 -2.46 -2.92 13.29
CA TYR A 165 -2.40 -3.85 14.41
C TYR A 165 -3.66 -4.72 14.51
N LEU A 166 -4.84 -4.13 14.32
CA LEU A 166 -6.12 -4.86 14.28
C LEU A 166 -6.17 -5.83 13.11
N ALA A 167 -5.73 -5.39 11.91
CA ALA A 167 -5.62 -6.26 10.76
C ALA A 167 -4.70 -7.45 11.03
N TYR A 168 -3.54 -7.20 11.65
CA TYR A 168 -2.61 -8.26 12.05
C TYR A 168 -3.24 -9.25 13.04
N LEU A 169 -3.95 -8.77 14.07
CA LEU A 169 -4.67 -9.62 15.04
C LEU A 169 -5.76 -10.47 14.37
N LEU A 170 -6.38 -9.97 13.32
CA LEU A 170 -7.37 -10.71 12.52
C LEU A 170 -6.72 -11.63 11.48
N GLY A 171 -5.39 -11.75 11.45
CA GLY A 171 -4.66 -12.54 10.46
C GLY A 171 -4.73 -11.98 9.04
N MET A 172 -5.00 -10.68 8.90
CA MET A 172 -5.12 -9.96 7.64
C MET A 172 -3.99 -8.98 7.48
N SER A 173 -3.66 -8.61 6.25
CA SER A 173 -2.81 -7.45 5.96
C SER A 173 -3.68 -6.26 5.56
N LEU A 174 -3.19 -5.03 5.75
CA LEU A 174 -3.89 -3.83 5.25
C LEU A 174 -4.13 -3.87 3.73
N VAL A 175 -3.22 -4.51 3.00
CA VAL A 175 -3.35 -4.70 1.53
C VAL A 175 -4.42 -5.72 1.18
N GLY A 176 -4.71 -6.67 2.07
CA GLY A 176 -5.69 -7.74 1.88
C GLY A 176 -7.08 -7.43 2.45
N MET A 177 -7.23 -6.29 3.12
CA MET A 177 -8.53 -5.77 3.54
C MET A 177 -9.16 -4.96 2.43
#